data_38c44ecfa0c604cde8cc7dc3709fc34d
#
_entry.id   38c44ecfa0c604cde8cc7dc3709fc34d
#
_cell.length_a   1.000
_cell.length_b   1.000
_cell.length_c   1.000
_cell.angle_alpha   90.00
_cell.angle_beta   90.00
_cell.angle_gamma   90.00
#
_symmetry.space_group_name_H-M   'P 1'
#
loop_
_entity.id
_entity.type
_entity.pdbx_description
1 polymer ?
#
loop_
_entity_poly.entity_id
_entity_poly.type
_entity_poly.pdbx_seq_one_letter_code
_entity_poly.pdbx_strand_id
1 'polypeptide(L)'
;MAPIALETSVVDQPIGEKIPIKPWSRPAKTSEKLEWAELPKIDLSLFDNPGGKQELARQLYDAVTRVGFWSVVNTGIDDERVLRQFSIGNAFFKQPLEEKRRFPCNFAEGEYFGYRENSRWIGNTGIKENVEMLNIPKAIPAYDNVGRHKIVEENWDEIASFHRELFDKVVRKLFVLISIILELPENYLVDAHAYDEESDDHLRYMLYNVRTQEEWDIAQAYSHIAGLQIRTPDGEWKYASPVDGGSFIKSTIHRVVTPPKDQIHIPRLGLLYFNRPGARTPMKTVPSPLLDRLGLIPPEDKDPNKPVVSGTEYVRARVKDVHHKTVLDKREGTSFEFKGLKVQNHYA
;
A
#
# COMPACT_ATOMS: atom_id res chain seq x y z
N MET A 1 9.33 19.69 51.05
CA MET A 1 9.50 18.69 50.00
C MET A 1 9.74 19.45 48.69
N ALA A 2 10.97 19.40 48.19
CA ALA A 2 11.35 20.04 46.94
C ALA A 2 10.90 19.18 45.74
N PRO A 3 10.49 19.79 44.63
CA PRO A 3 10.10 19.04 43.44
C PRO A 3 11.34 18.44 42.76
N ILE A 4 11.26 17.15 42.44
CA ILE A 4 12.26 16.44 41.67
C ILE A 4 12.18 16.96 40.24
N ALA A 5 13.24 17.64 39.79
CA ALA A 5 13.41 18.02 38.40
C ALA A 5 13.69 16.75 37.57
N LEU A 6 12.81 16.45 36.62
CA LEU A 6 13.07 15.52 35.56
C LEU A 6 14.08 16.14 34.59
N GLU A 7 15.33 15.70 34.67
CA GLU A 7 16.34 16.02 33.66
C GLU A 7 15.92 15.31 32.35
N THR A 8 15.33 16.03 31.42
CA THR A 8 15.25 15.63 30.03
C THR A 8 16.62 15.84 29.41
N SER A 9 17.42 14.78 29.36
CA SER A 9 18.64 14.78 28.54
C SER A 9 18.22 14.80 27.06
N VAL A 10 18.08 15.98 26.51
CA VAL A 10 18.15 16.20 25.05
C VAL A 10 19.59 15.88 24.68
N VAL A 11 19.81 14.71 24.11
CA VAL A 11 21.09 14.37 23.48
C VAL A 11 21.18 15.27 22.25
N ASP A 12 21.90 16.38 22.38
CA ASP A 12 22.31 17.24 21.28
C ASP A 12 23.18 16.39 20.34
N GLN A 13 22.59 15.88 19.26
CA GLN A 13 23.37 15.19 18.21
C GLN A 13 24.17 16.24 17.44
N PRO A 14 25.48 16.03 17.24
CA PRO A 14 26.32 16.97 16.50
C PRO A 14 25.75 17.19 15.09
N ILE A 15 25.65 18.44 14.70
CA ILE A 15 25.25 18.86 13.34
C ILE A 15 26.28 18.29 12.36
N GLY A 16 25.91 17.24 11.59
CA GLY A 16 26.76 16.70 10.53
C GLY A 16 26.93 15.18 10.49
N GLU A 17 26.66 14.45 11.55
CA GLU A 17 26.85 12.99 11.53
C GLU A 17 25.61 12.26 10.96
N LYS A 18 25.86 11.34 9.99
CA LYS A 18 24.78 10.51 9.41
C LYS A 18 24.20 9.58 10.48
N ILE A 19 22.89 9.43 10.46
CA ILE A 19 22.21 8.46 11.35
C ILE A 19 22.61 7.04 10.93
N PRO A 20 23.26 6.26 11.82
CA PRO A 20 23.73 4.92 11.45
C PRO A 20 22.55 3.97 11.22
N ILE A 21 22.52 3.33 10.06
CA ILE A 21 21.51 2.34 9.71
C ILE A 21 22.08 0.94 9.93
N LYS A 22 21.58 0.26 10.97
CA LYS A 22 21.92 -1.14 11.23
C LYS A 22 21.19 -2.04 10.23
N PRO A 23 21.88 -3.06 9.68
CA PRO A 23 21.22 -4.04 8.81
C PRO A 23 20.02 -4.69 9.50
N TRP A 24 18.92 -4.78 8.79
CA TRP A 24 17.75 -5.53 9.22
C TRP A 24 17.81 -6.95 8.63
N SER A 25 17.44 -7.92 9.41
CA SER A 25 17.34 -9.32 8.97
C SER A 25 15.90 -9.79 9.07
N ARG A 26 15.49 -10.61 8.10
CA ARG A 26 14.16 -11.24 8.14
C ARG A 26 14.00 -12.09 9.39
N PRO A 27 12.89 -11.97 10.12
CA PRO A 27 12.56 -12.93 11.17
C PRO A 27 12.47 -14.36 10.63
N ALA A 28 12.67 -15.34 11.48
CA ALA A 28 12.44 -16.73 11.12
C ALA A 28 10.99 -16.94 10.67
N LYS A 29 10.80 -17.85 9.71
CA LYS A 29 9.43 -18.26 9.31
C LYS A 29 8.75 -18.94 10.48
N THR A 30 7.42 -18.78 10.57
CA THR A 30 6.63 -19.50 11.57
C THR A 30 6.78 -21.01 11.42
N SER A 31 6.83 -21.70 12.54
CA SER A 31 6.78 -23.16 12.62
C SER A 31 5.35 -23.71 12.66
N GLU A 32 4.35 -22.83 12.81
CA GLU A 32 2.96 -23.25 12.83
C GLU A 32 2.47 -23.66 11.43
N LYS A 33 1.62 -24.67 11.38
CA LYS A 33 0.93 -25.07 10.15
C LYS A 33 -0.19 -24.06 9.84
N LEU A 34 0.04 -23.22 8.85
CA LEU A 34 -0.96 -22.28 8.37
C LEU A 34 -1.53 -22.76 7.04
N GLU A 35 -2.82 -22.53 6.85
CA GLU A 35 -3.47 -22.74 5.55
C GLU A 35 -3.13 -21.57 4.62
N TRP A 36 -2.11 -21.77 3.77
CA TRP A 36 -1.68 -20.78 2.80
C TRP A 36 -2.58 -20.79 1.57
N ALA A 37 -2.93 -19.60 1.09
CA ALA A 37 -3.58 -19.49 -0.21
C ALA A 37 -2.61 -19.84 -1.34
N GLU A 38 -3.05 -20.66 -2.26
CA GLU A 38 -2.34 -20.90 -3.53
C GLU A 38 -2.57 -19.71 -4.45
N LEU A 39 -1.57 -18.83 -4.53
CA LEU A 39 -1.62 -17.68 -5.42
C LEU A 39 -1.01 -17.99 -6.77
N PRO A 40 -1.66 -17.58 -7.87
CA PRO A 40 -1.05 -17.61 -9.19
C PRO A 40 0.30 -16.87 -9.17
N LYS A 41 1.29 -17.44 -9.86
CA LYS A 41 2.64 -16.86 -9.97
C LYS A 41 2.84 -16.28 -11.35
N ILE A 42 3.21 -15.00 -11.41
CA ILE A 42 3.55 -14.30 -12.65
C ILE A 42 5.07 -14.16 -12.71
N ASP A 43 5.70 -14.88 -13.61
CA ASP A 43 7.15 -14.90 -13.78
C ASP A 43 7.60 -13.83 -14.79
N LEU A 44 8.07 -12.69 -14.30
CA LEU A 44 8.47 -11.56 -15.15
C LEU A 44 9.75 -11.81 -15.96
N SER A 45 10.49 -12.89 -15.75
CA SER A 45 11.60 -13.26 -16.61
C SER A 45 11.15 -13.64 -18.03
N LEU A 46 9.89 -14.05 -18.18
CA LEU A 46 9.29 -14.42 -19.47
C LEU A 46 8.81 -13.21 -20.29
N PHE A 47 8.73 -12.01 -19.69
CA PHE A 47 8.05 -10.84 -20.28
C PHE A 47 8.62 -10.43 -21.64
N ASP A 48 9.93 -10.46 -21.79
CA ASP A 48 10.63 -10.01 -22.99
C ASP A 48 10.87 -11.16 -24.02
N ASN A 49 10.41 -12.39 -23.70
CA ASN A 49 10.50 -13.52 -24.61
C ASN A 49 9.46 -13.42 -25.74
N PRO A 50 9.70 -14.00 -26.92
CA PRO A 50 8.67 -14.10 -27.97
C PRO A 50 7.38 -14.77 -27.46
N GLY A 51 6.24 -14.07 -27.56
CA GLY A 51 4.95 -14.52 -27.02
C GLY A 51 4.81 -14.45 -25.48
N GLY A 52 5.85 -14.05 -24.75
CA GLY A 52 5.87 -14.03 -23.30
C GLY A 52 4.81 -13.11 -22.68
N LYS A 53 4.61 -11.91 -23.24
CA LYS A 53 3.59 -10.97 -22.76
C LYS A 53 2.17 -11.57 -22.85
N GLN A 54 1.85 -12.22 -23.98
CA GLN A 54 0.53 -12.84 -24.20
C GLN A 54 0.28 -13.98 -23.22
N GLU A 55 1.30 -14.82 -22.99
CA GLU A 55 1.19 -15.92 -22.02
C GLU A 55 1.05 -15.40 -20.59
N LEU A 56 1.85 -14.41 -20.20
CA LEU A 56 1.75 -13.78 -18.87
C LEU A 56 0.41 -13.06 -18.70
N ALA A 57 -0.10 -12.38 -19.74
CA ALA A 57 -1.41 -11.75 -19.70
C ALA A 57 -2.53 -12.78 -19.49
N ARG A 58 -2.45 -13.96 -20.16
CA ARG A 58 -3.40 -15.06 -19.96
C ARG A 58 -3.37 -15.60 -18.51
N GLN A 59 -2.18 -15.81 -17.95
CA GLN A 59 -2.03 -16.24 -16.55
C GLN A 59 -2.56 -15.18 -15.58
N LEU A 60 -2.25 -13.91 -15.83
CA LEU A 60 -2.70 -12.80 -15.01
C LEU A 60 -4.21 -12.59 -15.12
N TYR A 61 -4.83 -12.86 -16.28
CA TYR A 61 -6.28 -12.78 -16.48
C TYR A 61 -7.03 -13.63 -15.45
N ASP A 62 -6.64 -14.89 -15.27
CA ASP A 62 -7.26 -15.78 -14.28
C ASP A 62 -7.06 -15.25 -12.85
N ALA A 63 -5.88 -14.70 -12.55
CA ALA A 63 -5.59 -14.14 -11.25
C ALA A 63 -6.47 -12.91 -10.94
N VAL A 64 -6.54 -11.94 -11.86
CA VAL A 64 -7.26 -10.67 -11.63
C VAL A 64 -8.78 -10.81 -11.67
N THR A 65 -9.31 -11.81 -12.42
CA THR A 65 -10.76 -11.99 -12.55
C THR A 65 -11.36 -12.91 -11.49
N ARG A 66 -10.56 -13.82 -10.91
CA ARG A 66 -11.04 -14.83 -9.94
C ARG A 66 -10.67 -14.50 -8.51
N VAL A 67 -9.39 -14.21 -8.24
CA VAL A 67 -8.86 -14.05 -6.88
C VAL A 67 -8.58 -12.60 -6.53
N GLY A 68 -8.06 -11.82 -7.49
CA GLY A 68 -7.59 -10.45 -7.28
C GLY A 68 -6.22 -10.36 -6.59
N PHE A 69 -5.60 -11.52 -6.26
CA PHE A 69 -4.25 -11.63 -5.71
C PHE A 69 -3.39 -12.56 -6.57
N TRP A 70 -2.15 -12.22 -6.71
CA TRP A 70 -1.12 -13.05 -7.33
C TRP A 70 0.25 -12.75 -6.74
N SER A 71 1.21 -13.61 -6.95
CA SER A 71 2.60 -13.33 -6.64
C SER A 71 3.39 -13.05 -7.92
N VAL A 72 4.35 -12.15 -7.83
CA VAL A 72 5.27 -11.83 -8.92
C VAL A 72 6.64 -12.38 -8.56
N VAL A 73 7.25 -13.12 -9.47
CA VAL A 73 8.57 -13.74 -9.25
C VAL A 73 9.53 -13.30 -10.36
N ASN A 74 10.82 -13.48 -10.13
CA ASN A 74 11.89 -13.13 -11.08
C ASN A 74 11.78 -11.68 -11.55
N THR A 75 11.55 -10.77 -10.61
CA THR A 75 11.34 -9.33 -10.87
C THR A 75 12.60 -8.63 -11.35
N GLY A 76 13.77 -9.22 -11.14
CA GLY A 76 15.07 -8.59 -11.38
C GLY A 76 15.44 -7.52 -10.34
N ILE A 77 14.71 -7.43 -9.23
CA ILE A 77 15.08 -6.60 -8.08
C ILE A 77 15.92 -7.42 -7.14
N ASP A 78 17.08 -6.88 -6.78
CA ASP A 78 18.01 -7.51 -5.86
C ASP A 78 17.45 -7.57 -4.43
N ASP A 79 17.55 -8.74 -3.81
CA ASP A 79 17.10 -8.96 -2.43
C ASP A 79 17.87 -8.11 -1.41
N GLU A 80 19.15 -7.84 -1.65
CA GLU A 80 19.94 -6.95 -0.81
C GLU A 80 19.38 -5.52 -0.82
N ARG A 81 18.93 -5.04 -1.97
CA ARG A 81 18.27 -3.73 -2.07
C ARG A 81 16.95 -3.70 -1.30
N VAL A 82 16.17 -4.77 -1.36
CA VAL A 82 14.94 -4.91 -0.57
C VAL A 82 15.27 -4.87 0.92
N LEU A 83 16.25 -5.67 1.40
CA LEU A 83 16.68 -5.70 2.79
C LEU A 83 17.23 -4.34 3.26
N ARG A 84 17.88 -3.62 2.37
CA ARG A 84 18.36 -2.26 2.66
C ARG A 84 17.20 -1.30 2.89
N GLN A 85 16.12 -1.36 2.10
CA GLN A 85 14.92 -0.56 2.36
C GLN A 85 14.26 -0.93 3.70
N PHE A 86 14.21 -2.20 4.06
CA PHE A 86 13.78 -2.63 5.40
C PHE A 86 14.68 -2.05 6.50
N SER A 87 15.98 -1.97 6.28
CA SER A 87 16.94 -1.39 7.24
C SER A 87 16.68 0.11 7.45
N ILE A 88 16.43 0.87 6.37
CA ILE A 88 16.08 2.29 6.42
C ILE A 88 14.76 2.50 7.18
N GLY A 89 13.71 1.76 6.82
CA GLY A 89 12.42 1.83 7.50
C GLY A 89 12.51 1.49 8.99
N ASN A 90 13.27 0.44 9.35
CA ASN A 90 13.51 0.06 10.74
C ASN A 90 14.26 1.14 11.53
N ALA A 91 15.25 1.79 10.91
CA ALA A 91 15.99 2.88 11.53
C ALA A 91 15.07 4.10 11.78
N PHE A 92 14.17 4.42 10.83
CA PHE A 92 13.18 5.48 10.99
C PHE A 92 12.21 5.20 12.16
N PHE A 93 11.62 4.02 12.23
CA PHE A 93 10.65 3.71 13.30
C PHE A 93 11.28 3.68 14.70
N LYS A 94 12.59 3.50 14.81
CA LYS A 94 13.33 3.59 16.07
C LYS A 94 13.66 5.02 16.51
N GLN A 95 13.37 6.03 15.70
CA GLN A 95 13.57 7.42 16.09
C GLN A 95 12.57 7.84 17.18
N PRO A 96 12.91 8.83 18.01
CA PRO A 96 11.99 9.41 18.97
C PRO A 96 10.69 9.84 18.29
N LEU A 97 9.57 9.68 19.00
CA LEU A 97 8.24 9.98 18.45
C LEU A 97 8.13 11.44 17.98
N GLU A 98 8.70 12.37 18.75
CA GLU A 98 8.68 13.79 18.42
C GLU A 98 9.42 14.11 17.11
N GLU A 99 10.53 13.40 16.82
CA GLU A 99 11.23 13.55 15.54
C GLU A 99 10.41 13.01 14.38
N LYS A 100 9.75 11.87 14.57
CA LYS A 100 8.85 11.31 13.54
C LYS A 100 7.66 12.24 13.25
N ARG A 101 7.08 12.86 14.29
CA ARG A 101 5.94 13.78 14.20
C ARG A 101 6.24 15.09 13.47
N ARG A 102 7.48 15.43 13.24
CA ARG A 102 7.86 16.67 12.50
C ARG A 102 7.45 16.64 11.02
N PHE A 103 7.17 15.46 10.48
CA PHE A 103 6.80 15.25 9.08
C PHE A 103 5.48 14.47 8.97
N PRO A 104 4.37 15.01 9.48
CA PRO A 104 3.10 14.27 9.53
C PRO A 104 2.43 14.18 8.17
N CYS A 105 1.64 13.12 7.94
CA CYS A 105 0.65 13.12 6.88
C CYS A 105 -0.43 14.18 7.13
N ASN A 106 -0.85 14.89 6.09
CA ASN A 106 -1.94 15.86 6.17
C ASN A 106 -3.26 15.28 5.64
N PHE A 107 -3.82 14.32 6.36
CA PHE A 107 -5.07 13.66 5.95
C PHE A 107 -6.29 14.59 5.91
N ALA A 108 -6.29 15.70 6.64
CA ALA A 108 -7.33 16.70 6.57
C ALA A 108 -7.43 17.33 5.17
N GLU A 109 -6.29 17.53 4.52
CA GLU A 109 -6.20 17.98 3.12
C GLU A 109 -6.20 16.84 2.10
N GLY A 110 -6.25 15.60 2.57
CA GLY A 110 -6.24 14.42 1.72
C GLY A 110 -4.86 14.01 1.24
N GLU A 111 -3.81 14.44 1.93
CA GLU A 111 -2.43 14.17 1.55
C GLU A 111 -1.87 12.97 2.32
N TYR A 112 -1.23 12.06 1.57
CA TYR A 112 -0.69 10.81 2.11
C TYR A 112 0.76 10.89 2.56
N PHE A 113 1.56 11.84 2.04
CA PHE A 113 3.00 11.85 2.25
C PHE A 113 3.34 12.23 3.70
N GLY A 114 4.32 11.56 4.27
CA GLY A 114 4.75 11.78 5.64
C GLY A 114 4.49 10.61 6.59
N TYR A 115 4.62 10.90 7.87
CA TYR A 115 4.46 9.95 8.97
C TYR A 115 3.04 9.96 9.53
N ARG A 116 2.50 8.78 9.77
CA ARG A 116 1.27 8.55 10.55
C ARG A 116 1.57 7.64 11.73
N GLU A 117 1.31 8.12 12.91
CA GLU A 117 1.41 7.33 14.13
C GLU A 117 0.18 6.42 14.36
N ASN A 118 0.31 5.46 15.27
CA ASN A 118 -0.74 4.55 15.71
C ASN A 118 -1.68 5.23 16.73
N SER A 119 -2.40 6.26 16.30
CA SER A 119 -3.17 7.13 17.19
C SER A 119 -4.67 6.85 17.22
N ARG A 120 -5.22 6.10 16.25
CA ARG A 120 -6.67 5.88 16.14
C ARG A 120 -7.14 4.79 17.10
N TRP A 121 -8.29 5.02 17.71
CA TRP A 121 -8.96 4.04 18.57
C TRP A 121 -9.66 2.96 17.74
N ILE A 122 -9.64 1.74 18.21
CA ILE A 122 -10.42 0.63 17.64
C ILE A 122 -11.79 0.68 18.28
N GLY A 123 -12.76 1.32 17.64
CA GLY A 123 -14.08 1.52 18.18
C GLY A 123 -14.07 2.02 19.63
N ASN A 124 -14.90 1.43 20.47
CA ASN A 124 -15.01 1.74 21.90
C ASN A 124 -14.22 0.75 22.77
N THR A 125 -13.21 0.07 22.22
CA THR A 125 -12.49 -0.99 22.96
C THR A 125 -11.49 -0.50 23.99
N GLY A 126 -11.15 0.80 23.99
CA GLY A 126 -10.08 1.35 24.82
C GLY A 126 -8.66 1.03 24.31
N ILE A 127 -8.53 0.40 23.14
CA ILE A 127 -7.27 0.02 22.50
C ILE A 127 -7.07 0.84 21.24
N LYS A 128 -5.84 1.30 21.02
CA LYS A 128 -5.44 1.94 19.76
C LYS A 128 -5.00 0.92 18.72
N GLU A 129 -5.04 1.30 17.45
CA GLU A 129 -4.35 0.53 16.39
C GLU A 129 -2.85 0.41 16.70
N ASN A 130 -2.21 -0.61 16.17
CA ASN A 130 -0.77 -0.86 16.41
C ASN A 130 0.10 -0.58 15.19
N VAL A 131 -0.42 0.11 14.17
CA VAL A 131 0.27 0.35 12.92
C VAL A 131 0.75 1.79 12.81
N GLU A 132 2.05 1.96 12.56
CA GLU A 132 2.67 3.20 12.14
C GLU A 132 3.06 3.10 10.67
N MET A 133 3.09 4.21 9.95
CA MET A 133 3.54 4.23 8.56
C MET A 133 4.28 5.52 8.20
N LEU A 134 5.25 5.38 7.30
CA LEU A 134 5.91 6.48 6.63
C LEU A 134 5.69 6.33 5.13
N ASN A 135 5.10 7.33 4.50
CA ASN A 135 4.80 7.37 3.08
C ASN A 135 5.75 8.35 2.38
N ILE A 136 6.51 7.85 1.44
CA ILE A 136 7.53 8.61 0.71
C ILE A 136 7.06 8.74 -0.74
N PRO A 137 6.86 9.96 -1.27
CA PRO A 137 6.48 10.16 -2.66
C PRO A 137 7.55 9.66 -3.62
N LYS A 138 7.19 9.44 -4.86
CA LYS A 138 8.14 9.20 -5.94
C LYS A 138 9.06 10.41 -6.14
N ALA A 139 10.28 10.17 -6.59
CA ALA A 139 11.29 11.20 -6.80
C ALA A 139 11.06 11.89 -8.16
N ILE A 140 10.25 12.94 -8.12
CA ILE A 140 10.01 13.84 -9.27
C ILE A 140 10.03 15.30 -8.81
N PRO A 141 10.33 16.28 -9.69
CA PRO A 141 10.46 17.69 -9.30
C PRO A 141 9.25 18.26 -8.56
N ALA A 142 8.05 17.79 -8.86
CA ALA A 142 6.82 18.23 -8.19
C ALA A 142 6.83 18.00 -6.66
N TYR A 143 7.64 17.05 -6.17
CA TYR A 143 7.71 16.67 -4.75
C TYR A 143 9.05 17.03 -4.08
N ASP A 144 9.90 17.83 -4.72
CA ASP A 144 11.19 18.26 -4.14
C ASP A 144 11.01 19.07 -2.84
N ASN A 145 9.89 19.80 -2.73
CA ASN A 145 9.55 20.60 -1.55
C ASN A 145 8.84 19.82 -0.43
N VAL A 146 8.57 18.52 -0.62
CA VAL A 146 7.97 17.70 0.45
C VAL A 146 9.01 17.46 1.53
N GLY A 147 8.71 17.94 2.75
CA GLY A 147 9.62 17.79 3.89
C GLY A 147 9.91 16.30 4.19
N ARG A 148 11.17 15.99 4.44
CA ARG A 148 11.64 14.62 4.70
C ARG A 148 12.37 14.54 6.03
N HIS A 149 12.17 13.44 6.75
CA HIS A 149 12.95 13.14 7.95
C HIS A 149 14.44 12.94 7.56
N LYS A 150 15.37 13.30 8.45
CA LYS A 150 16.83 13.21 8.21
C LYS A 150 17.26 11.86 7.68
N ILE A 151 16.75 10.73 8.20
CA ILE A 151 17.05 9.38 7.68
C ILE A 151 16.64 9.23 6.21
N VAL A 152 15.50 9.77 5.81
CA VAL A 152 15.04 9.72 4.42
C VAL A 152 15.92 10.60 3.54
N GLU A 153 16.23 11.81 4.00
CA GLU A 153 17.07 12.76 3.26
C GLU A 153 18.49 12.21 3.04
N GLU A 154 19.10 11.66 4.08
CA GLU A 154 20.45 11.08 3.99
C GLU A 154 20.55 9.84 3.08
N ASN A 155 19.42 9.19 2.78
CA ASN A 155 19.33 8.00 1.93
C ASN A 155 18.42 8.22 0.71
N TRP A 156 18.17 9.50 0.35
CA TRP A 156 17.20 9.85 -0.68
C TRP A 156 17.50 9.22 -2.03
N ASP A 157 18.73 9.30 -2.53
CA ASP A 157 19.09 8.74 -3.83
C ASP A 157 18.87 7.23 -3.91
N GLU A 158 19.14 6.55 -2.82
CA GLU A 158 18.92 5.10 -2.70
C GLU A 158 17.43 4.74 -2.70
N ILE A 159 16.62 5.47 -1.94
CA ILE A 159 15.16 5.30 -1.88
C ILE A 159 14.54 5.64 -3.24
N ALA A 160 14.92 6.76 -3.83
CA ALA A 160 14.44 7.22 -5.13
C ALA A 160 14.76 6.22 -6.25
N SER A 161 16.01 5.74 -6.29
CA SER A 161 16.46 4.72 -7.24
C SER A 161 15.67 3.41 -7.06
N PHE A 162 15.42 2.96 -5.83
CA PHE A 162 14.65 1.76 -5.55
C PHE A 162 13.18 1.93 -5.96
N HIS A 163 12.58 3.09 -5.67
CA HIS A 163 11.21 3.40 -6.06
C HIS A 163 11.03 3.37 -7.58
N ARG A 164 11.98 3.98 -8.32
CA ARG A 164 12.00 3.97 -9.79
C ARG A 164 12.17 2.56 -10.33
N GLU A 165 13.07 1.78 -9.75
CA GLU A 165 13.32 0.40 -10.17
C GLU A 165 12.09 -0.50 -9.99
N LEU A 166 11.33 -0.35 -8.88
CA LEU A 166 10.06 -1.05 -8.68
C LEU A 166 9.06 -0.71 -9.78
N PHE A 167 8.94 0.57 -10.13
CA PHE A 167 8.08 0.98 -11.23
C PHE A 167 8.50 0.34 -12.55
N ASP A 168 9.75 0.52 -12.94
CA ASP A 168 10.23 0.09 -14.26
C ASP A 168 10.24 -1.42 -14.44
N LYS A 169 10.68 -2.17 -13.42
CA LYS A 169 10.85 -3.63 -13.50
C LYS A 169 9.58 -4.41 -13.20
N VAL A 170 8.65 -3.85 -12.40
CA VAL A 170 7.46 -4.59 -11.94
C VAL A 170 6.18 -3.90 -12.39
N VAL A 171 5.93 -2.67 -11.91
CA VAL A 171 4.63 -2.01 -12.09
C VAL A 171 4.33 -1.76 -13.56
N ARG A 172 5.27 -1.21 -14.31
CA ARG A 172 5.13 -0.95 -15.74
C ARG A 172 4.84 -2.24 -16.53
N LYS A 173 5.53 -3.35 -16.22
CA LYS A 173 5.28 -4.64 -16.89
C LYS A 173 3.87 -5.15 -16.57
N LEU A 174 3.41 -5.05 -15.33
CA LEU A 174 2.04 -5.43 -14.96
C LEU A 174 1.00 -4.56 -15.67
N PHE A 175 1.22 -3.26 -15.83
CA PHE A 175 0.32 -2.39 -16.59
C PHE A 175 0.25 -2.77 -18.07
N VAL A 176 1.36 -3.15 -18.69
CA VAL A 176 1.36 -3.70 -20.05
C VAL A 176 0.50 -4.96 -20.12
N LEU A 177 0.67 -5.90 -19.19
CA LEU A 177 -0.11 -7.15 -19.17
C LEU A 177 -1.61 -6.87 -18.96
N ILE A 178 -1.96 -5.94 -18.07
CA ILE A 178 -3.35 -5.55 -17.84
C ILE A 178 -3.93 -4.84 -19.07
N SER A 179 -3.16 -3.99 -19.76
CA SER A 179 -3.59 -3.36 -21.01
C SER A 179 -3.91 -4.41 -22.08
N ILE A 180 -3.06 -5.44 -22.22
CA ILE A 180 -3.31 -6.57 -23.14
C ILE A 180 -4.59 -7.32 -22.76
N ILE A 181 -4.80 -7.62 -21.47
CA ILE A 181 -6.03 -8.26 -20.97
C ILE A 181 -7.28 -7.44 -21.34
N LEU A 182 -7.20 -6.14 -21.23
CA LEU A 182 -8.29 -5.21 -21.53
C LEU A 182 -8.44 -4.89 -23.03
N GLU A 183 -7.61 -5.51 -23.87
CA GLU A 183 -7.54 -5.26 -25.34
C GLU A 183 -7.30 -3.79 -25.67
N LEU A 184 -6.49 -3.13 -24.84
CA LEU A 184 -6.01 -1.77 -25.02
C LEU A 184 -4.62 -1.78 -25.65
N PRO A 185 -4.15 -0.65 -26.21
CA PRO A 185 -2.73 -0.49 -26.57
C PRO A 185 -1.82 -0.84 -25.40
N GLU A 186 -0.71 -1.55 -25.62
CA GLU A 186 0.15 -2.07 -24.55
C GLU A 186 0.59 -1.00 -23.53
N ASN A 187 0.80 0.24 -23.97
CA ASN A 187 1.22 1.34 -23.11
C ASN A 187 0.07 2.14 -22.48
N TYR A 188 -1.19 1.81 -22.77
CA TYR A 188 -2.33 2.63 -22.33
C TYR A 188 -2.33 2.92 -20.82
N LEU A 189 -2.20 1.88 -20.00
CA LEU A 189 -2.15 2.05 -18.54
C LEU A 189 -0.79 2.59 -18.05
N VAL A 190 0.30 2.30 -18.76
CA VAL A 190 1.61 2.87 -18.46
C VAL A 190 1.58 4.40 -18.62
N ASP A 191 0.98 4.88 -19.70
CA ASP A 191 0.87 6.33 -19.97
C ASP A 191 -0.09 7.01 -18.97
N ALA A 192 -1.18 6.32 -18.59
CA ALA A 192 -2.12 6.82 -17.58
C ALA A 192 -1.53 6.89 -16.15
N HIS A 193 -0.40 6.20 -15.90
CA HIS A 193 0.30 6.12 -14.62
C HIS A 193 1.79 6.45 -14.80
N ALA A 194 2.14 7.33 -15.73
CA ALA A 194 3.52 7.66 -16.02
C ALA A 194 4.28 8.10 -14.76
N TYR A 195 5.47 7.52 -14.55
CA TYR A 195 6.25 7.77 -13.32
C TYR A 195 6.60 9.25 -13.13
N ASP A 196 6.93 9.94 -14.21
CA ASP A 196 7.41 11.32 -14.18
C ASP A 196 6.26 12.35 -14.11
N GLU A 197 4.99 11.90 -14.19
CA GLU A 197 3.80 12.72 -13.98
C GLU A 197 3.39 12.73 -12.50
N GLU A 198 2.76 13.82 -12.05
CA GLU A 198 2.23 13.89 -10.69
C GLU A 198 1.20 12.79 -10.41
N SER A 199 1.29 12.18 -9.25
CA SER A 199 0.31 11.24 -8.69
C SER A 199 0.57 11.05 -7.20
N ASP A 200 -0.36 10.43 -6.49
CA ASP A 200 -0.16 10.06 -5.08
C ASP A 200 0.57 8.70 -4.91
N ASP A 201 1.37 8.29 -5.91
CA ASP A 201 2.24 7.12 -5.80
C ASP A 201 3.24 7.28 -4.67
N HIS A 202 3.41 6.24 -3.87
CA HIS A 202 4.33 6.30 -2.76
C HIS A 202 4.89 4.93 -2.37
N LEU A 203 6.11 4.95 -1.89
CA LEU A 203 6.71 3.86 -1.15
C LEU A 203 6.30 4.01 0.32
N ARG A 204 5.79 2.95 0.93
CA ARG A 204 5.40 2.92 2.33
C ARG A 204 6.26 1.99 3.13
N TYR A 205 6.91 2.51 4.16
CA TYR A 205 7.37 1.71 5.27
C TYR A 205 6.25 1.63 6.32
N MET A 206 5.98 0.44 6.81
CA MET A 206 4.89 0.19 7.75
C MET A 206 5.39 -0.68 8.89
N LEU A 207 5.12 -0.30 10.13
CA LEU A 207 5.45 -1.08 11.31
C LEU A 207 4.18 -1.44 12.06
N TYR A 208 3.96 -2.74 12.25
CA TYR A 208 2.99 -3.24 13.21
C TYR A 208 3.72 -3.51 14.52
N ASN A 209 3.40 -2.72 15.52
CA ASN A 209 3.95 -2.87 16.87
C ASN A 209 3.39 -4.12 17.55
N VAL A 210 4.17 -4.69 18.46
CA VAL A 210 3.76 -5.85 19.26
C VAL A 210 2.55 -5.47 20.13
N ARG A 211 1.64 -6.44 20.31
CA ARG A 211 0.52 -6.37 21.24
C ARG A 211 0.58 -7.55 22.22
N THR A 212 0.00 -7.36 23.40
CA THR A 212 -0.27 -8.48 24.30
C THR A 212 -1.36 -9.40 23.70
N GLN A 213 -1.45 -10.62 24.17
CA GLN A 213 -2.52 -11.54 23.75
C GLN A 213 -3.90 -10.95 24.04
N GLU A 214 -4.07 -10.33 25.22
CA GLU A 214 -5.32 -9.68 25.62
C GLU A 214 -5.73 -8.56 24.65
N GLU A 215 -4.78 -7.68 24.28
CA GLU A 215 -5.04 -6.63 23.29
C GLU A 215 -5.38 -7.20 21.91
N TRP A 216 -4.76 -8.32 21.52
CA TRP A 216 -5.12 -9.02 20.29
C TRP A 216 -6.53 -9.57 20.32
N ASP A 217 -6.93 -10.23 21.42
CA ASP A 217 -8.26 -10.82 21.57
C ASP A 217 -9.34 -9.76 21.49
N ILE A 218 -9.15 -8.62 22.16
CA ILE A 218 -10.06 -7.48 22.12
C ILE A 218 -10.10 -6.86 20.71
N ALA A 219 -8.97 -6.64 20.08
CA ALA A 219 -8.90 -6.06 18.74
C ALA A 219 -9.54 -6.97 17.69
N GLN A 220 -9.38 -8.29 17.79
CA GLN A 220 -10.01 -9.27 16.91
C GLN A 220 -11.52 -9.34 17.08
N ALA A 221 -12.00 -9.33 18.31
CA ALA A 221 -13.42 -9.32 18.59
C ALA A 221 -14.12 -8.11 17.96
N TYR A 222 -13.41 -6.98 17.82
CA TYR A 222 -13.94 -5.76 17.21
C TYR A 222 -13.77 -5.70 15.69
N SER A 223 -12.61 -6.06 15.14
CA SER A 223 -12.28 -5.71 13.77
C SER A 223 -11.66 -6.80 12.90
N HIS A 224 -11.51 -8.03 13.39
CA HIS A 224 -10.88 -9.13 12.65
C HIS A 224 -9.48 -8.76 12.04
N ILE A 225 -8.65 -8.05 12.81
CA ILE A 225 -7.40 -7.45 12.28
C ILE A 225 -6.16 -8.16 12.81
N ALA A 226 -5.36 -8.83 11.99
CA ALA A 226 -3.90 -9.06 12.05
C ALA A 226 -3.47 -10.21 11.13
N GLY A 227 -2.28 -10.25 10.57
CA GLY A 227 -1.84 -11.20 9.53
C GLY A 227 -2.71 -11.11 8.26
N LEU A 228 -2.11 -11.16 7.07
CA LEU A 228 -2.92 -10.99 5.87
C LEU A 228 -3.60 -12.30 5.48
N GLN A 229 -4.91 -12.30 5.54
CA GLN A 229 -5.74 -13.34 4.93
C GLN A 229 -6.54 -12.74 3.77
N ILE A 230 -6.72 -13.52 2.72
CA ILE A 230 -7.65 -13.22 1.63
C ILE A 230 -8.87 -14.12 1.72
N ARG A 231 -9.98 -13.62 1.22
CA ARG A 231 -11.16 -14.44 0.98
C ARG A 231 -11.05 -15.07 -0.39
N THR A 232 -10.94 -16.39 -0.45
CA THR A 232 -10.86 -17.15 -1.69
C THR A 232 -12.21 -17.19 -2.42
N PRO A 233 -12.29 -17.55 -3.72
CA PRO A 233 -13.53 -17.59 -4.49
C PRO A 233 -14.60 -18.53 -3.91
N ASP A 234 -14.19 -19.56 -3.19
CA ASP A 234 -15.06 -20.47 -2.42
C ASP A 234 -15.55 -19.92 -1.09
N GLY A 235 -15.10 -18.71 -0.73
CA GLY A 235 -15.55 -17.99 0.47
C GLY A 235 -14.72 -18.25 1.72
N GLU A 236 -13.68 -19.07 1.66
CA GLU A 236 -12.80 -19.37 2.79
C GLU A 236 -11.74 -18.29 3.01
N TRP A 237 -11.26 -18.17 4.27
CA TRP A 237 -10.17 -17.27 4.62
C TRP A 237 -8.83 -18.00 4.65
N LYS A 238 -7.89 -17.62 3.77
CA LYS A 238 -6.55 -18.20 3.70
C LYS A 238 -5.48 -17.12 3.73
N TYR A 239 -4.32 -17.44 4.28
CA TYR A 239 -3.21 -16.47 4.38
C TYR A 239 -2.65 -16.11 3.01
N ALA A 240 -2.46 -14.83 2.74
CA ALA A 240 -1.91 -14.32 1.48
C ALA A 240 -1.11 -13.03 1.62
N SER A 241 -0.43 -12.72 0.56
CA SER A 241 0.34 -11.49 0.37
C SER A 241 -0.42 -10.51 -0.56
N PRO A 242 -0.50 -9.20 -0.32
CA PRO A 242 -1.57 -8.33 -0.85
C PRO A 242 -1.32 -7.59 -2.17
N VAL A 243 -2.40 -7.30 -2.93
CA VAL A 243 -2.58 -6.19 -3.91
C VAL A 243 -4.06 -5.94 -4.26
N ASP A 244 -4.48 -4.70 -4.60
CA ASP A 244 -5.87 -4.26 -4.86
C ASP A 244 -6.26 -4.05 -6.34
N GLY A 245 -7.58 -4.22 -6.70
CA GLY A 245 -8.13 -3.95 -8.04
C GLY A 245 -9.68 -4.01 -8.16
N GLY A 246 -10.28 -3.30 -9.09
CA GLY A 246 -11.73 -3.01 -9.27
C GLY A 246 -12.70 -4.13 -9.75
N SER A 247 -13.90 -3.81 -10.30
CA SER A 247 -15.01 -4.78 -10.50
C SER A 247 -14.80 -5.88 -11.54
N PHE A 248 -14.11 -5.63 -12.64
CA PHE A 248 -13.65 -6.66 -13.59
C PHE A 248 -12.35 -7.27 -13.09
N ILE A 249 -11.40 -6.41 -12.74
CA ILE A 249 -10.23 -6.75 -11.94
C ILE A 249 -10.70 -6.76 -10.49
N LYS A 250 -10.77 -7.93 -9.87
CA LYS A 250 -11.37 -8.09 -8.54
C LYS A 250 -10.56 -7.32 -7.48
N SER A 251 -11.27 -6.47 -6.74
CA SER A 251 -10.76 -5.98 -5.45
C SER A 251 -10.87 -7.12 -4.45
N THR A 252 -9.74 -7.62 -3.98
CA THR A 252 -9.77 -8.77 -3.09
C THR A 252 -10.14 -8.33 -1.69
N ILE A 253 -11.17 -8.95 -1.13
CA ILE A 253 -11.50 -8.80 0.28
C ILE A 253 -10.35 -9.43 1.06
N HIS A 254 -9.66 -8.62 1.84
CA HIS A 254 -8.55 -9.07 2.66
C HIS A 254 -8.65 -8.48 4.07
N ARG A 255 -8.09 -9.20 5.01
CA ARG A 255 -8.03 -8.76 6.41
C ARG A 255 -6.67 -9.08 7.01
N VAL A 256 -6.33 -8.37 8.07
CA VAL A 256 -5.12 -8.61 8.85
C VAL A 256 -5.54 -9.41 10.11
N VAL A 257 -4.99 -10.59 10.39
CA VAL A 257 -5.31 -11.47 11.54
C VAL A 257 -4.13 -11.61 12.50
N THR A 258 -4.32 -12.03 13.77
CA THR A 258 -3.25 -12.22 14.77
C THR A 258 -2.07 -12.99 14.18
N PRO A 259 -0.82 -12.56 14.42
CA PRO A 259 0.33 -13.35 14.04
C PRO A 259 0.27 -14.76 14.66
N PRO A 260 0.95 -15.75 14.08
CA PRO A 260 1.19 -17.04 14.72
C PRO A 260 1.76 -16.86 16.13
N LYS A 261 1.48 -17.78 17.04
CA LYS A 261 1.89 -17.66 18.45
C LYS A 261 3.39 -17.52 18.63
N ASP A 262 4.16 -18.18 17.79
CA ASP A 262 5.63 -18.11 17.77
C ASP A 262 6.16 -16.78 17.23
N GLN A 263 5.32 -15.93 16.63
CA GLN A 263 5.67 -14.62 16.06
C GLN A 263 4.93 -13.43 16.70
N ILE A 264 4.03 -13.66 17.65
CA ILE A 264 3.21 -12.60 18.26
C ILE A 264 4.03 -11.50 18.96
N HIS A 265 5.23 -11.87 19.42
CA HIS A 265 6.18 -10.99 20.09
C HIS A 265 7.14 -10.26 19.15
N ILE A 266 6.99 -10.45 17.83
CA ILE A 266 7.86 -9.86 16.82
C ILE A 266 7.15 -8.70 16.15
N PRO A 267 7.72 -7.48 16.16
CA PRO A 267 7.15 -6.37 15.39
C PRO A 267 7.28 -6.68 13.89
N ARG A 268 6.21 -6.45 13.13
CA ARG A 268 6.19 -6.75 11.70
C ARG A 268 6.45 -5.49 10.88
N LEU A 269 7.60 -5.42 10.24
CA LEU A 269 7.94 -4.38 9.29
C LEU A 269 7.44 -4.78 7.89
N GLY A 270 6.81 -3.85 7.20
CA GLY A 270 6.34 -3.98 5.82
C GLY A 270 6.93 -2.92 4.91
N LEU A 271 7.17 -3.30 3.66
CA LEU A 271 7.56 -2.42 2.57
C LEU A 271 6.52 -2.57 1.46
N LEU A 272 5.82 -1.49 1.13
CA LEU A 272 4.72 -1.51 0.17
C LEU A 272 4.93 -0.40 -0.87
N TYR A 273 4.55 -0.71 -2.10
CA TYR A 273 4.45 0.27 -3.17
C TYR A 273 2.96 0.52 -3.47
N PHE A 274 2.54 1.76 -3.38
CA PHE A 274 1.19 2.17 -3.76
C PHE A 274 1.24 2.91 -5.09
N ASN A 275 0.64 2.31 -6.09
CA ASN A 275 0.41 2.99 -7.37
C ASN A 275 -0.98 3.63 -7.35
N ARG A 276 -1.04 4.85 -7.85
CA ARG A 276 -2.26 5.66 -7.94
C ARG A 276 -2.45 6.15 -9.37
N PRO A 277 -3.68 6.46 -9.78
CA PRO A 277 -3.88 7.10 -11.08
C PRO A 277 -3.10 8.41 -11.14
N GLY A 278 -2.59 8.75 -12.31
CA GLY A 278 -1.96 10.05 -12.57
C GLY A 278 -2.89 11.19 -12.15
N ALA A 279 -2.31 12.30 -11.69
CA ALA A 279 -3.08 13.40 -11.11
C ALA A 279 -4.23 13.87 -12.01
N ARG A 280 -4.00 13.91 -13.32
CA ARG A 280 -4.98 14.34 -14.33
C ARG A 280 -5.73 13.19 -14.98
N THR A 281 -5.45 11.95 -14.63
CA THR A 281 -6.12 10.78 -15.22
C THR A 281 -7.62 10.83 -14.90
N PRO A 282 -8.50 10.74 -15.92
CA PRO A 282 -9.93 10.75 -15.72
C PRO A 282 -10.39 9.45 -15.04
N MET A 283 -11.07 9.57 -13.91
CA MET A 283 -11.64 8.45 -13.15
C MET A 283 -12.96 7.99 -13.78
N LYS A 284 -12.86 7.31 -14.90
CA LYS A 284 -13.97 6.65 -15.61
C LYS A 284 -13.51 5.29 -16.13
N THR A 285 -14.46 4.45 -16.52
CA THR A 285 -14.16 3.16 -17.12
C THR A 285 -13.29 3.34 -18.37
N VAL A 286 -12.20 2.59 -18.47
CA VAL A 286 -11.30 2.65 -19.62
C VAL A 286 -12.03 2.17 -20.90
N PRO A 287 -11.70 2.69 -22.10
CA PRO A 287 -12.38 2.36 -23.35
C PRO A 287 -11.92 0.98 -23.89
N SER A 288 -12.13 -0.04 -23.09
CA SER A 288 -11.71 -1.42 -23.39
C SER A 288 -12.73 -2.11 -24.29
N PRO A 289 -12.30 -2.65 -25.45
CA PRO A 289 -13.16 -3.49 -26.29
C PRO A 289 -13.71 -4.71 -25.55
N LEU A 290 -12.92 -5.31 -24.67
CA LEU A 290 -13.36 -6.42 -23.83
C LEU A 290 -14.50 -6.00 -22.89
N LEU A 291 -14.34 -4.89 -22.16
CA LEU A 291 -15.37 -4.40 -21.22
C LEU A 291 -16.66 -4.00 -21.96
N ASP A 292 -16.55 -3.43 -23.15
CA ASP A 292 -17.71 -3.08 -23.98
C ASP A 292 -18.49 -4.32 -24.39
N ARG A 293 -17.81 -5.36 -24.91
CA ARG A 293 -18.43 -6.64 -25.26
C ARG A 293 -19.09 -7.36 -24.09
N LEU A 294 -18.55 -7.19 -22.89
CA LEU A 294 -19.10 -7.76 -21.65
C LEU A 294 -20.21 -6.92 -21.04
N GLY A 295 -20.55 -5.75 -21.65
CA GLY A 295 -21.55 -4.84 -21.09
C GLY A 295 -21.16 -4.20 -19.76
N LEU A 296 -19.86 -4.09 -19.48
CA LEU A 296 -19.32 -3.57 -18.22
C LEU A 296 -18.95 -2.09 -18.26
N ILE A 297 -19.15 -1.42 -19.38
CA ILE A 297 -19.00 0.05 -19.48
C ILE A 297 -20.33 0.68 -19.10
N PRO A 298 -20.43 1.39 -17.97
CA PRO A 298 -21.66 2.06 -17.56
C PRO A 298 -22.12 3.07 -18.62
N PRO A 299 -23.43 3.19 -18.91
CA PRO A 299 -23.95 4.15 -19.87
C PRO A 299 -23.50 5.59 -19.62
N GLU A 300 -23.41 5.97 -18.35
CA GLU A 300 -22.94 7.29 -17.92
C GLU A 300 -21.46 7.56 -18.27
N ASP A 301 -20.63 6.55 -18.41
CA ASP A 301 -19.22 6.70 -18.81
C ASP A 301 -19.08 6.87 -20.34
N LYS A 302 -20.15 6.60 -21.08
CA LYS A 302 -20.27 6.88 -22.52
C LYS A 302 -20.76 8.31 -22.80
N ASP A 303 -21.30 9.02 -21.79
CA ASP A 303 -21.74 10.42 -21.94
C ASP A 303 -20.52 11.36 -21.95
N PRO A 304 -20.27 12.09 -23.06
CA PRO A 304 -19.16 13.03 -23.16
C PRO A 304 -19.32 14.25 -22.25
N ASN A 305 -20.53 14.54 -21.77
CA ASN A 305 -20.83 15.69 -20.90
C ASN A 305 -20.78 15.33 -19.41
N LYS A 306 -20.57 14.07 -19.05
CA LYS A 306 -20.43 13.67 -17.65
C LYS A 306 -19.24 14.37 -17.00
N PRO A 307 -19.40 15.05 -15.86
CA PRO A 307 -18.28 15.60 -15.11
C PRO A 307 -17.28 14.48 -14.75
N VAL A 308 -16.02 14.67 -15.10
CA VAL A 308 -14.98 13.68 -14.86
C VAL A 308 -14.16 14.11 -13.66
N VAL A 309 -14.08 13.24 -12.67
CA VAL A 309 -13.21 13.38 -11.50
C VAL A 309 -11.79 13.01 -11.90
N SER A 310 -10.80 13.81 -11.53
CA SER A 310 -9.39 13.49 -11.76
C SER A 310 -8.84 12.51 -10.73
N GLY A 311 -7.70 11.85 -11.03
CA GLY A 311 -7.04 10.94 -10.12
C GLY A 311 -6.75 11.57 -8.76
N THR A 312 -6.16 12.78 -8.73
CA THR A 312 -5.89 13.50 -7.48
C THR A 312 -7.17 13.84 -6.70
N GLU A 313 -8.23 14.34 -7.36
CA GLU A 313 -9.49 14.63 -6.68
C GLU A 313 -10.07 13.37 -6.02
N TYR A 314 -10.07 12.25 -6.73
CA TYR A 314 -10.55 10.97 -6.20
C TYR A 314 -9.72 10.50 -5.00
N VAL A 315 -8.39 10.47 -5.14
CA VAL A 315 -7.49 10.00 -4.08
C VAL A 315 -7.64 10.87 -2.84
N ARG A 316 -7.61 12.19 -2.96
CA ARG A 316 -7.75 13.12 -1.84
C ARG A 316 -9.10 13.00 -1.14
N ALA A 317 -10.18 12.88 -1.89
CA ALA A 317 -11.51 12.67 -1.32
C ALA A 317 -11.58 11.33 -0.55
N ARG A 318 -11.00 10.27 -1.11
CA ARG A 318 -10.94 8.95 -0.46
C ARG A 318 -10.08 8.95 0.79
N VAL A 319 -8.96 9.66 0.79
CA VAL A 319 -8.09 9.83 1.96
C VAL A 319 -8.85 10.54 3.10
N LYS A 320 -9.53 11.65 2.79
CA LYS A 320 -10.35 12.38 3.77
C LYS A 320 -11.43 11.47 4.37
N ASP A 321 -12.10 10.66 3.56
CA ASP A 321 -13.13 9.74 4.03
C ASP A 321 -12.59 8.65 4.99
N VAL A 322 -11.39 8.13 4.71
CA VAL A 322 -10.85 6.95 5.42
C VAL A 322 -9.96 7.33 6.60
N HIS A 323 -9.10 8.34 6.43
CA HIS A 323 -7.97 8.54 7.34
C HIS A 323 -8.11 9.69 8.34
N HIS A 324 -9.03 10.63 8.10
CA HIS A 324 -9.17 11.77 9.02
C HIS A 324 -9.89 11.39 10.34
N LYS A 325 -10.50 10.23 10.41
CA LYS A 325 -11.21 9.77 11.61
C LYS A 325 -10.25 9.30 12.69
N THR A 326 -10.55 9.68 13.92
CA THR A 326 -9.79 9.26 15.11
C THR A 326 -10.22 7.89 15.63
N VAL A 327 -11.34 7.35 15.15
CA VAL A 327 -11.90 6.06 15.51
C VAL A 327 -12.07 5.20 14.26
N LEU A 328 -11.64 3.94 14.34
CA LEU A 328 -11.89 2.94 13.31
C LEU A 328 -13.27 2.36 13.52
N ASP A 329 -14.23 2.75 12.70
CA ASP A 329 -15.59 2.24 12.72
C ASP A 329 -15.79 1.10 11.72
N LYS A 330 -16.71 0.19 12.03
CA LYS A 330 -17.22 -0.76 11.05
C LYS A 330 -17.97 -0.02 9.94
N ARG A 331 -17.62 -0.32 8.69
CA ARG A 331 -18.17 0.35 7.50
C ARG A 331 -18.91 -0.56 6.55
N GLU A 332 -19.19 -1.79 7.00
CA GLU A 332 -19.89 -2.77 6.17
C GLU A 332 -21.25 -2.22 5.72
N GLY A 333 -21.59 -2.39 4.47
CA GLY A 333 -22.84 -1.91 3.88
C GLY A 333 -22.89 -0.40 3.59
N THR A 334 -21.83 0.37 3.89
CA THR A 334 -21.75 1.78 3.53
C THR A 334 -21.12 1.98 2.17
N SER A 335 -21.34 3.14 1.54
CA SER A 335 -20.64 3.54 0.31
C SER A 335 -19.99 4.89 0.48
N PHE A 336 -18.86 5.06 -0.21
CA PHE A 336 -18.23 6.36 -0.42
C PHE A 336 -18.76 6.92 -1.75
N GLU A 337 -19.26 8.16 -1.73
CA GLU A 337 -19.73 8.85 -2.92
C GLU A 337 -19.01 10.19 -3.08
N PHE A 338 -18.50 10.45 -4.26
CA PHE A 338 -17.84 11.71 -4.58
C PHE A 338 -18.06 12.09 -6.04
N LYS A 339 -18.71 13.21 -6.31
CA LYS A 339 -18.98 13.74 -7.66
C LYS A 339 -19.51 12.67 -8.64
N GLY A 340 -20.43 11.82 -8.18
CA GLY A 340 -21.04 10.76 -8.99
C GLY A 340 -20.23 9.46 -9.08
N LEU A 341 -19.03 9.39 -8.50
CA LEU A 341 -18.34 8.12 -8.28
C LEU A 341 -18.84 7.49 -6.99
N LYS A 342 -19.19 6.21 -7.06
CA LYS A 342 -19.67 5.42 -5.92
C LYS A 342 -18.77 4.21 -5.71
N VAL A 343 -18.21 4.07 -4.50
CA VAL A 343 -17.37 2.95 -4.11
C VAL A 343 -17.98 2.28 -2.88
N GLN A 344 -18.29 1.00 -2.98
CA GLN A 344 -18.84 0.25 -1.86
C GLN A 344 -17.74 -0.12 -0.87
N ASN A 345 -17.99 0.08 0.42
CA ASN A 345 -17.06 -0.31 1.46
C ASN A 345 -17.33 -1.77 1.87
N HIS A 346 -16.29 -2.58 1.86
CA HIS A 346 -16.33 -4.01 2.24
C HIS A 346 -15.58 -4.25 3.55
N TYR A 347 -15.67 -3.32 4.50
CA TYR A 347 -15.04 -3.49 5.81
C TYR A 347 -16.00 -4.27 6.70
N ALA A 348 -15.63 -5.48 7.01
CA ALA A 348 -16.29 -6.30 8.03
C ALA A 348 -15.59 -6.11 9.39
#